data_3d248d9742eb89bb74c1d398299004a9
#
_entry.id   3d248d9742eb89bb74c1d398299004a9
#
_cell.length_a   1.000
_cell.length_b   1.000
_cell.length_c   1.000
_cell.angle_alpha   90.00
_cell.angle_beta   90.00
_cell.angle_gamma   90.00
#
_symmetry.space_group_name_H-M   'P 1'
#
loop_
_entity.id
_entity.type
_entity.pdbx_description
1 polymer ?
#
loop_
_entity_poly.entity_id
_entity_poly.type
_entity_poly.pdbx_seq_one_letter_code
_entity_poly.pdbx_strand_id
1 'polypeptide(L)'
;MAKKPTPGTSPSSPDELPEGRYSDRELSWLAFNERVLDLARDTERIPLLERAKFLAIFSSNLDEFFMVRVAGLKRRIDAGVAVPSVAGMLPRELHDAILARTHDLVSEQSRVFAEEVRPGLGTPSSFSSREHQTETSRRSTRGCPRIRNDNMWRSGVGRPI
;
A
#
# COMPACT_ATOMS: atom_id res chain seq x y z
N MET A 1 -2.02 -62.42 9.17
CA MET A 1 -1.93 -61.07 9.76
C MET A 1 -2.89 -60.15 9.02
N ALA A 2 -4.03 -59.87 9.57
CA ALA A 2 -5.09 -59.05 8.94
C ALA A 2 -4.83 -57.57 9.23
N LYS A 3 -4.77 -56.74 8.17
CA LYS A 3 -4.56 -55.31 8.20
C LYS A 3 -5.82 -54.62 8.73
N LYS A 4 -5.71 -53.92 9.87
CA LYS A 4 -6.76 -53.18 10.52
C LYS A 4 -7.24 -52.06 9.60
N PRO A 5 -8.53 -51.87 9.34
CA PRO A 5 -9.02 -50.76 8.52
C PRO A 5 -8.85 -49.44 9.27
N THR A 6 -8.33 -48.44 8.58
CA THR A 6 -8.26 -47.06 9.01
C THR A 6 -9.67 -46.50 9.20
N PRO A 7 -9.97 -45.74 10.28
CA PRO A 7 -11.28 -45.15 10.45
C PRO A 7 -11.54 -44.16 9.33
N GLY A 8 -12.57 -44.43 8.56
CA GLY A 8 -13.04 -43.53 7.49
C GLY A 8 -13.53 -42.23 8.08
N THR A 9 -13.06 -41.15 7.49
CA THR A 9 -13.61 -39.80 7.66
C THR A 9 -15.09 -39.87 7.31
N SER A 10 -15.95 -39.65 8.29
CA SER A 10 -17.40 -39.53 8.06
C SER A 10 -17.66 -38.36 7.10
N PRO A 11 -18.57 -38.52 6.15
CA PRO A 11 -18.95 -37.36 5.31
C PRO A 11 -19.55 -36.27 6.22
N SER A 12 -18.95 -35.10 6.18
CA SER A 12 -19.50 -33.89 6.75
C SER A 12 -20.92 -33.69 6.21
N SER A 13 -21.85 -33.27 7.07
CA SER A 13 -23.24 -32.98 6.66
C SER A 13 -23.25 -32.01 5.46
N PRO A 14 -24.23 -32.11 4.54
CA PRO A 14 -24.26 -31.26 3.36
C PRO A 14 -24.37 -29.75 3.65
N ASP A 15 -24.63 -29.38 4.91
CA ASP A 15 -24.68 -28.00 5.39
C ASP A 15 -23.36 -27.50 6.03
N GLU A 16 -22.38 -28.37 6.20
CA GLU A 16 -21.10 -27.98 6.81
C GLU A 16 -20.18 -27.41 5.72
N LEU A 17 -20.09 -26.08 5.75
CA LEU A 17 -19.28 -25.34 4.79
C LEU A 17 -17.79 -25.59 5.06
N PRO A 18 -16.94 -25.68 4.02
CA PRO A 18 -15.52 -26.03 4.16
C PRO A 18 -14.80 -25.15 5.18
N GLU A 19 -13.93 -25.74 5.99
CA GLU A 19 -13.01 -24.99 6.84
C GLU A 19 -12.12 -24.08 5.98
N GLY A 20 -11.74 -22.91 6.52
CA GLY A 20 -10.86 -21.95 5.80
C GLY A 20 -11.54 -21.16 4.68
N ARG A 21 -12.86 -21.22 4.53
CA ARG A 21 -13.62 -20.44 3.55
C ARG A 21 -13.59 -18.93 3.77
N TYR A 22 -13.27 -18.49 4.98
CA TYR A 22 -13.16 -17.09 5.32
C TYR A 22 -11.72 -16.65 5.23
N SER A 23 -11.47 -15.58 4.49
CA SER A 23 -10.21 -14.87 4.47
C SER A 23 -10.34 -13.59 5.30
N ASP A 24 -9.27 -13.21 5.97
CA ASP A 24 -9.22 -11.91 6.63
C ASP A 24 -9.37 -10.79 5.59
N ARG A 25 -10.22 -9.83 5.93
CA ARG A 25 -10.53 -8.71 5.04
C ARG A 25 -9.29 -7.92 4.65
N GLU A 26 -8.36 -7.79 5.56
CA GLU A 26 -7.09 -7.07 5.35
C GLU A 26 -6.19 -7.82 4.36
N LEU A 27 -6.08 -9.14 4.49
CA LEU A 27 -5.30 -9.97 3.56
C LEU A 27 -5.99 -10.05 2.18
N SER A 28 -7.30 -10.16 2.14
CA SER A 28 -8.09 -10.07 0.91
C SER A 28 -7.87 -8.75 0.19
N TRP A 29 -7.76 -7.66 0.93
CA TRP A 29 -7.50 -6.33 0.36
C TRP A 29 -6.09 -6.25 -0.24
N LEU A 30 -5.08 -6.81 0.41
CA LEU A 30 -3.73 -6.91 -0.15
C LEU A 30 -3.72 -7.75 -1.44
N ALA A 31 -4.46 -8.87 -1.47
CA ALA A 31 -4.61 -9.67 -2.68
C ALA A 31 -5.33 -8.91 -3.81
N PHE A 32 -6.25 -8.01 -3.49
CA PHE A 32 -6.82 -7.09 -4.48
C PHE A 32 -5.78 -6.10 -5.01
N ASN A 33 -5.00 -5.48 -4.13
CA ASN A 33 -3.98 -4.52 -4.54
C ASN A 33 -2.84 -5.18 -5.33
N GLU A 34 -2.55 -6.46 -5.07
CA GLU A 34 -1.64 -7.26 -5.89
C GLU A 34 -2.10 -7.34 -7.35
N ARG A 35 -3.41 -7.53 -7.60
CA ARG A 35 -3.95 -7.51 -8.97
C ARG A 35 -3.78 -6.16 -9.67
N VAL A 36 -3.73 -5.06 -8.93
CA VAL A 36 -3.36 -3.75 -9.47
C VAL A 36 -1.89 -3.73 -9.89
N LEU A 37 -1.01 -4.35 -9.09
CA LEU A 37 0.40 -4.52 -9.44
C LEU A 37 0.60 -5.42 -10.66
N ASP A 38 -0.22 -6.46 -10.81
CA ASP A 38 -0.19 -7.34 -12.00
C ASP A 38 -0.46 -6.58 -13.30
N LEU A 39 -1.34 -5.56 -13.27
CA LEU A 39 -1.55 -4.69 -14.43
C LEU A 39 -0.29 -3.87 -14.78
N ALA A 40 0.53 -3.50 -13.79
CA ALA A 40 1.80 -2.84 -14.03
C ALA A 40 2.85 -3.79 -14.65
N ARG A 41 2.72 -5.10 -14.45
CA ARG A 41 3.61 -6.15 -14.97
C ARG A 41 3.24 -6.59 -16.39
N ASP A 42 2.01 -6.36 -16.81
CA ASP A 42 1.52 -6.78 -18.12
C ASP A 42 2.13 -5.92 -19.24
N THR A 43 3.24 -6.39 -19.79
CA THR A 43 3.96 -5.72 -20.89
C THR A 43 3.30 -5.91 -22.24
N GLU A 44 2.44 -6.91 -22.38
CA GLU A 44 1.83 -7.27 -23.67
C GLU A 44 0.58 -6.44 -23.96
N ARG A 45 -0.22 -6.15 -22.91
CA ARG A 45 -1.53 -5.51 -23.07
C ARG A 45 -1.54 -4.06 -22.60
N ILE A 46 -0.66 -3.70 -21.67
CA ILE A 46 -0.69 -2.39 -21.00
C ILE A 46 0.48 -1.51 -21.47
N PRO A 47 0.19 -0.34 -22.08
CA PRO A 47 1.21 0.61 -22.48
C PRO A 47 2.06 1.12 -21.30
N LEU A 48 3.32 1.47 -21.56
CA LEU A 48 4.32 1.84 -20.55
C LEU A 48 3.80 2.92 -19.55
N LEU A 49 3.20 4.00 -20.05
CA LEU A 49 2.70 5.09 -19.20
C LEU A 49 1.52 4.65 -18.31
N GLU A 50 0.67 3.76 -18.80
CA GLU A 50 -0.40 3.19 -18.00
C GLU A 50 0.16 2.24 -16.94
N ARG A 51 1.19 1.47 -17.25
CA ARG A 51 1.90 0.63 -16.28
C ARG A 51 2.49 1.50 -15.15
N ALA A 52 3.11 2.64 -15.49
CA ALA A 52 3.59 3.61 -14.51
C ALA A 52 2.46 4.15 -13.61
N LYS A 53 1.27 4.41 -14.17
CA LYS A 53 0.09 4.80 -13.39
C LYS A 53 -0.38 3.71 -12.44
N PHE A 54 -0.38 2.44 -12.87
CA PHE A 54 -0.77 1.33 -11.99
C PHE A 54 0.19 1.18 -10.81
N LEU A 55 1.50 1.41 -10.99
CA LEU A 55 2.46 1.45 -9.88
C LEU A 55 2.15 2.58 -8.88
N ALA A 56 1.77 3.76 -9.38
CA ALA A 56 1.37 4.88 -8.53
C ALA A 56 0.06 4.59 -7.78
N ILE A 57 -0.94 4.00 -8.45
CA ILE A 57 -2.20 3.58 -7.84
C ILE A 57 -1.95 2.53 -6.75
N PHE A 58 -1.11 1.53 -7.02
CA PHE A 58 -0.72 0.52 -6.04
C PHE A 58 -0.15 1.16 -4.77
N SER A 59 0.78 2.13 -4.90
CA SER A 59 1.38 2.84 -3.76
C SER A 59 0.34 3.63 -2.98
N SER A 60 -0.49 4.41 -3.68
CA SER A 60 -1.54 5.24 -3.04
C SER A 60 -2.55 4.39 -2.27
N ASN A 61 -2.96 3.26 -2.85
CA ASN A 61 -3.83 2.30 -2.20
C ASN A 61 -3.17 1.73 -0.92
N LEU A 62 -1.88 1.42 -0.99
CA LEU A 62 -1.16 0.87 0.15
C LEU A 62 -1.02 1.89 1.27
N ASP A 63 -0.73 3.15 0.95
CA ASP A 63 -0.66 4.25 1.93
C ASP A 63 -2.00 4.40 2.67
N GLU A 64 -3.12 4.43 1.96
CA GLU A 64 -4.45 4.50 2.57
C GLU A 64 -4.74 3.28 3.45
N PHE A 65 -4.37 2.09 2.98
CA PHE A 65 -4.52 0.86 3.74
C PHE A 65 -3.79 0.92 5.08
N PHE A 66 -2.54 1.39 5.10
CA PHE A 66 -1.77 1.55 6.34
C PHE A 66 -2.36 2.62 7.25
N MET A 67 -2.73 3.78 6.72
CA MET A 67 -3.29 4.88 7.50
C MET A 67 -4.63 4.51 8.17
N VAL A 68 -5.45 3.71 7.52
CA VAL A 68 -6.80 3.41 8.00
C VAL A 68 -6.87 2.03 8.66
N ARG A 69 -6.49 0.97 7.93
CA ARG A 69 -6.71 -0.42 8.37
C ARG A 69 -5.64 -0.89 9.35
N VAL A 70 -4.38 -0.76 8.99
CA VAL A 70 -3.27 -1.21 9.84
C VAL A 70 -3.19 -0.37 11.12
N ALA A 71 -3.40 0.94 11.04
CA ALA A 71 -3.47 1.80 12.22
C ALA A 71 -4.63 1.40 13.14
N GLY A 72 -5.78 0.99 12.61
CA GLY A 72 -6.89 0.46 13.38
C GLY A 72 -6.55 -0.87 14.06
N LEU A 73 -5.89 -1.77 13.36
CA LEU A 73 -5.43 -3.05 13.90
C LEU A 73 -4.39 -2.84 15.03
N LYS A 74 -3.45 -1.93 14.81
CA LYS A 74 -2.42 -1.58 15.81
C LYS A 74 -3.05 -1.03 17.10
N ARG A 75 -4.03 -0.14 17.01
CA ARG A 75 -4.78 0.34 18.20
C ARG A 75 -5.44 -0.79 18.96
N ARG A 76 -5.98 -1.81 18.29
CA ARG A 76 -6.55 -2.99 18.95
C ARG A 76 -5.49 -3.81 19.68
N ILE A 77 -4.32 -3.98 19.08
CA ILE A 77 -3.17 -4.66 19.69
C ILE A 77 -2.69 -3.90 20.93
N ASP A 78 -2.54 -2.59 20.83
CA ASP A 78 -2.08 -1.71 21.92
C ASP A 78 -3.09 -1.69 23.09
N ALA A 79 -4.39 -1.81 22.79
CA ALA A 79 -5.45 -1.94 23.79
C ALA A 79 -5.57 -3.36 24.40
N GLY A 80 -4.70 -4.30 24.01
CA GLY A 80 -4.72 -5.68 24.52
C GLY A 80 -5.91 -6.52 24.04
N VAL A 81 -6.60 -6.12 22.96
CA VAL A 81 -7.74 -6.87 22.43
C VAL A 81 -7.23 -8.13 21.73
N ALA A 82 -7.56 -9.29 22.29
CA ALA A 82 -7.14 -10.61 21.80
C ALA A 82 -8.32 -11.40 21.19
N VAL A 83 -9.26 -10.71 20.54
CA VAL A 83 -10.40 -11.37 19.87
C VAL A 83 -9.94 -11.80 18.45
N PRO A 84 -10.01 -13.11 18.15
CA PRO A 84 -9.67 -13.61 16.81
C PRO A 84 -10.56 -13.01 15.72
N SER A 85 -10.04 -12.93 14.51
CA SER A 85 -10.81 -12.58 13.33
C SER A 85 -11.77 -13.70 12.91
N VAL A 86 -12.60 -13.44 11.90
CA VAL A 86 -13.51 -14.46 11.33
C VAL A 86 -12.74 -15.63 10.71
N ALA A 87 -11.49 -15.38 10.26
CA ALA A 87 -10.59 -16.42 9.77
C ALA A 87 -9.78 -17.11 10.88
N GLY A 88 -9.99 -16.74 12.15
CA GLY A 88 -9.36 -17.35 13.32
C GLY A 88 -8.01 -16.76 13.72
N MET A 89 -7.50 -15.76 13.02
CA MET A 89 -6.20 -15.12 13.32
C MET A 89 -6.32 -14.13 14.47
N LEU A 90 -5.37 -14.14 15.39
CA LEU A 90 -5.23 -13.12 16.42
C LEU A 90 -4.74 -11.80 15.81
N PRO A 91 -5.05 -10.63 16.42
CA PRO A 91 -4.64 -9.33 15.87
C PRO A 91 -3.13 -9.18 15.62
N ARG A 92 -2.28 -9.78 16.45
CA ARG A 92 -0.82 -9.78 16.24
C ARG A 92 -0.41 -10.64 15.06
N GLU A 93 -0.95 -11.84 14.95
CA GLU A 93 -0.69 -12.76 13.85
C GLU A 93 -1.12 -12.15 12.51
N LEU A 94 -2.30 -11.53 12.49
CA LEU A 94 -2.80 -10.82 11.31
C LEU A 94 -1.89 -9.64 10.94
N HIS A 95 -1.42 -8.87 11.92
CA HIS A 95 -0.49 -7.76 11.70
C HIS A 95 0.82 -8.23 11.07
N ASP A 96 1.41 -9.31 11.62
CA ASP A 96 2.67 -9.86 11.13
C ASP A 96 2.51 -10.44 9.71
N ALA A 97 1.40 -11.11 9.42
CA ALA A 97 1.06 -11.59 8.08
C ALA A 97 0.89 -10.43 7.07
N ILE A 98 0.24 -9.33 7.48
CA ILE A 98 0.11 -8.11 6.67
C ILE A 98 1.49 -7.54 6.35
N LEU A 99 2.38 -7.39 7.34
CA LEU A 99 3.72 -6.84 7.14
C LEU A 99 4.55 -7.70 6.19
N ALA A 100 4.55 -9.02 6.39
CA ALA A 100 5.27 -9.96 5.51
C ALA A 100 4.77 -9.83 4.07
N ARG A 101 3.44 -9.89 3.86
CA ARG A 101 2.86 -9.79 2.53
C ARG A 101 3.12 -8.44 1.87
N THR A 102 3.04 -7.36 2.63
CA THR A 102 3.34 -6.01 2.13
C THR A 102 4.79 -5.87 1.69
N HIS A 103 5.72 -6.43 2.46
CA HIS A 103 7.14 -6.42 2.11
C HIS A 103 7.39 -7.08 0.74
N ASP A 104 6.78 -8.23 0.48
CA ASP A 104 6.90 -8.93 -0.80
C ASP A 104 6.35 -8.09 -1.95
N LEU A 105 5.17 -7.50 -1.77
CA LEU A 105 4.51 -6.68 -2.79
C LEU A 105 5.29 -5.39 -3.10
N VAL A 106 5.84 -4.72 -2.09
CA VAL A 106 6.66 -3.50 -2.27
C VAL A 106 8.00 -3.83 -2.94
N SER A 107 8.59 -4.96 -2.59
CA SER A 107 9.82 -5.44 -3.23
C SER A 107 9.59 -5.70 -4.72
N GLU A 108 8.48 -6.35 -5.05
CA GLU A 108 8.09 -6.60 -6.44
C GLU A 108 7.73 -5.33 -7.19
N GLN A 109 7.00 -4.39 -6.59
CA GLN A 109 6.74 -3.07 -7.17
C GLN A 109 8.05 -2.34 -7.52
N SER A 110 9.00 -2.37 -6.59
CA SER A 110 10.30 -1.72 -6.77
C SER A 110 11.09 -2.35 -7.92
N ARG A 111 11.05 -3.67 -8.04
CA ARG A 111 11.66 -4.42 -9.14
C ARG A 111 11.04 -4.03 -10.49
N VAL A 112 9.73 -4.08 -10.60
CA VAL A 112 8.99 -3.73 -11.82
C VAL A 112 9.28 -2.29 -12.24
N PHE A 113 9.30 -1.36 -11.29
CA PHE A 113 9.65 0.02 -11.59
C PHE A 113 11.09 0.16 -12.09
N ALA A 114 12.06 -0.43 -11.38
CA ALA A 114 13.48 -0.26 -11.68
C ALA A 114 13.91 -0.93 -13.00
N GLU A 115 13.39 -2.12 -13.26
CA GLU A 115 13.84 -2.98 -14.35
C GLU A 115 13.01 -2.82 -15.63
N GLU A 116 11.71 -2.53 -15.48
CA GLU A 116 10.78 -2.57 -16.60
C GLU A 116 10.23 -1.19 -17.00
N VAL A 117 9.90 -0.34 -16.03
CA VAL A 117 9.22 0.94 -16.29
C VAL A 117 10.22 2.07 -16.45
N ARG A 118 11.15 2.23 -15.53
CA ARG A 118 12.14 3.32 -15.55
C ARG A 118 13.00 3.36 -16.81
N PRO A 119 13.52 2.25 -17.33
CA PRO A 119 14.30 2.26 -18.56
C PRO A 119 13.50 2.76 -19.77
N GLY A 120 12.23 2.37 -19.84
CA GLY A 120 11.35 2.77 -20.94
C GLY A 120 10.89 4.23 -20.87
N LEU A 121 10.90 4.85 -19.69
CA LEU A 121 10.59 6.28 -19.54
C LEU A 121 11.74 7.19 -20.00
N GLY A 122 12.91 6.61 -20.29
CA GLY A 122 14.12 7.34 -20.61
C GLY A 122 14.73 8.00 -19.37
N THR A 123 16.04 8.11 -19.32
CA THR A 123 16.69 9.10 -18.47
C THR A 123 16.18 10.47 -18.93
N PRO A 124 15.86 11.41 -18.04
CA PRO A 124 15.66 12.78 -18.45
C PRO A 124 17.00 13.26 -19.02
N SER A 125 17.19 13.04 -20.34
CA SER A 125 18.25 13.67 -21.08
C SER A 125 17.93 15.15 -21.01
N SER A 126 18.64 15.84 -20.11
CA SER A 126 18.76 17.29 -20.09
C SER A 126 17.51 17.96 -20.69
N PHE A 127 16.56 18.29 -19.82
CA PHE A 127 15.66 19.40 -20.14
C PHE A 127 16.59 20.61 -20.34
N SER A 128 17.08 20.72 -21.58
CA SER A 128 17.80 21.89 -22.05
C SER A 128 16.85 23.04 -21.79
N SER A 129 17.17 23.81 -20.77
CA SER A 129 16.58 25.11 -20.55
C SER A 129 16.74 25.88 -21.85
N ARG A 130 15.74 25.78 -22.72
CA ARG A 130 15.60 26.70 -23.81
C ARG A 130 15.31 28.01 -23.08
N GLU A 131 16.40 28.75 -22.82
CA GLU A 131 16.32 30.13 -22.40
C GLU A 131 15.41 30.85 -23.39
N HIS A 132 14.20 31.09 -22.93
CA HIS A 132 13.34 32.06 -23.54
C HIS A 132 13.95 33.43 -23.19
N GLN A 133 14.88 33.89 -24.01
CA GLN A 133 15.26 35.29 -24.04
C GLN A 133 14.01 36.07 -24.44
N THR A 134 13.18 36.36 -23.48
CA THR A 134 12.21 37.45 -23.60
C THR A 134 12.93 38.72 -23.19
N GLU A 135 13.25 39.46 -24.22
CA GLU A 135 13.67 40.86 -24.25
C GLU A 135 12.99 41.68 -23.14
N THR A 136 13.82 42.17 -22.27
CA THR A 136 13.44 42.98 -21.11
C THR A 136 12.92 44.34 -21.55
N SER A 137 11.62 44.51 -21.56
CA SER A 137 11.04 45.87 -21.49
C SER A 137 10.89 46.27 -20.02
N ARG A 138 11.65 47.27 -19.66
CA ARG A 138 11.66 47.99 -18.38
C ARG A 138 10.25 48.47 -18.01
N ARG A 139 9.72 47.99 -16.87
CA ARG A 139 8.77 48.78 -16.07
C ARG A 139 8.85 48.43 -14.59
N SER A 140 9.42 49.38 -13.88
CA SER A 140 8.98 49.97 -12.62
C SER A 140 8.48 49.05 -11.49
N THR A 141 9.31 48.98 -10.49
CA THR A 141 9.07 48.83 -9.05
C THR A 141 7.67 49.16 -8.56
N ARG A 142 6.97 48.19 -7.97
CA ARG A 142 6.17 48.41 -6.74
C ARG A 142 6.13 47.10 -5.95
N GLY A 143 6.49 47.20 -4.68
CA GLY A 143 6.77 46.10 -3.77
C GLY A 143 5.56 45.23 -3.46
N CYS A 144 5.85 43.96 -3.33
CA CYS A 144 4.95 42.99 -2.73
C CYS A 144 5.47 42.67 -1.32
N PRO A 145 4.65 42.78 -0.29
CA PRO A 145 5.11 42.53 1.08
C PRO A 145 5.35 41.06 1.30
N ARG A 146 6.53 40.79 1.84
CA ARG A 146 7.01 39.50 2.29
C ARG A 146 6.13 38.98 3.44
N ILE A 147 5.31 37.99 3.20
CA ILE A 147 4.62 37.27 4.28
C ILE A 147 5.64 36.40 4.99
N ARG A 148 5.99 36.86 6.18
CA ARG A 148 6.85 36.14 7.11
C ARG A 148 5.99 35.10 7.82
N ASN A 149 6.21 33.84 7.55
CA ASN A 149 5.50 32.74 8.19
C ASN A 149 6.37 32.18 9.32
N ASP A 150 6.44 32.96 10.42
CA ASP A 150 7.04 32.54 11.67
C ASP A 150 5.92 32.27 12.68
N ASN A 151 5.95 31.07 13.25
CA ASN A 151 5.24 30.67 14.47
C ASN A 151 3.81 30.13 14.32
N MET A 152 3.72 28.83 14.08
CA MET A 152 2.51 28.08 14.48
C MET A 152 2.81 26.67 15.02
N TRP A 153 3.90 26.48 15.74
CA TRP A 153 4.13 25.25 16.53
C TRP A 153 4.87 25.54 17.84
N ARG A 154 4.34 26.47 18.68
CA ARG A 154 4.72 26.53 20.10
C ARG A 154 3.54 26.99 20.93
N SER A 155 3.23 26.18 21.88
CA SER A 155 2.42 26.40 23.09
C SER A 155 1.19 25.51 23.19
N GLY A 156 1.22 24.67 24.20
CA GLY A 156 0.07 23.95 24.70
C GLY A 156 0.38 22.72 25.52
N VAL A 157 1.43 22.76 26.38
CA VAL A 157 1.52 21.80 27.47
C VAL A 157 0.86 22.42 28.71
N GLY A 158 -0.40 22.06 28.94
CA GLY A 158 -1.06 22.27 30.21
C GLY A 158 -1.12 20.94 30.95
N ARG A 159 -0.47 20.87 32.10
CA ARG A 159 -0.55 19.76 33.07
C ARG A 159 -1.80 19.88 33.93
N PRO A 160 -2.30 18.75 34.47
CA PRO A 160 -3.50 18.66 35.27
C PRO A 160 -3.24 18.85 36.77
N ILE A 161 -4.31 19.08 37.47
CA ILE A 161 -4.48 18.77 38.88
C ILE A 161 -5.28 17.48 38.97
#